data_48dc376cd45fde04d9ce4406b8c09cba
#
_entry.id   48dc376cd45fde04d9ce4406b8c09cba
#
_cell.length_a   1.000
_cell.length_b   1.000
_cell.length_c   1.000
_cell.angle_alpha   90.00
_cell.angle_beta   90.00
_cell.angle_gamma   90.00
#
_symmetry.space_group_name_H-M   'P 1'
#
loop_
_entity.id
_entity.type
_entity.pdbx_description
1 polymer ?
#
loop_
_entity_poly.entity_id
_entity_poly.type
_entity_poly.pdbx_seq_one_letter_code
_entity_poly.pdbx_strand_id
1 'polypeptide(L)'
;MTSATSTSVTTDGFVVVPRRHLGRWIGAAVVVVFLVWLGVSVSRAALDWGVVRSYLTFPVILTGLGIAIVLTIAAMAIGLVMGVVTAVMRMSKNPVTAGVAWLYVWVFRGTPVYLQLLIWFNLAIIFPVIGIPGLAPTRTIDLLTPFVAAAIGLGLNQGSYTSEVVRSGILSVDEGQTEAAQAIGMPRLMILRRIVLPQAMRVIIPPVGNEVIGMLKTTSLASAIGVSEILSQAQHIYFVNSRIMELLIVCAIWYLATVSVLSIGQFYLERHYAKGATSKALAPTPLQRLRAVFGTARSYR
;
A
#
# COMPACT_ATOMS: atom_id res chain seq x y z
N MET A 1 14.87 -14.38 -54.18
CA MET A 1 16.00 -15.12 -53.62
C MET A 1 17.09 -14.11 -53.29
N THR A 2 17.11 -13.62 -52.04
CA THR A 2 18.20 -12.79 -51.49
C THR A 2 18.45 -13.32 -50.08
N SER A 3 19.55 -14.05 -49.96
CA SER A 3 20.02 -14.67 -48.71
C SER A 3 20.46 -13.58 -47.73
N ALA A 4 19.82 -13.52 -46.58
CA ALA A 4 20.29 -12.72 -45.42
C ALA A 4 21.55 -13.46 -44.86
N THR A 5 22.70 -12.89 -45.12
CA THR A 5 23.97 -13.30 -44.49
C THR A 5 23.91 -12.90 -43.01
N SER A 6 23.76 -13.90 -42.13
CA SER A 6 23.98 -13.73 -40.70
C SER A 6 25.49 -13.50 -40.49
N THR A 7 25.87 -12.27 -40.17
CA THR A 7 27.22 -11.94 -39.71
C THR A 7 27.37 -12.57 -38.31
N SER A 8 27.99 -13.77 -38.28
CA SER A 8 28.57 -14.33 -37.07
C SER A 8 29.73 -13.44 -36.64
N VAL A 9 29.59 -12.74 -35.52
CA VAL A 9 30.71 -12.07 -34.85
C VAL A 9 31.63 -13.16 -34.33
N THR A 10 32.67 -13.50 -35.11
CA THR A 10 33.75 -14.34 -34.65
C THR A 10 34.57 -13.54 -33.64
N THR A 11 34.42 -13.87 -32.36
CA THR A 11 35.34 -13.41 -31.30
C THR A 11 36.62 -14.27 -31.40
N ASP A 12 37.48 -13.94 -32.36
CA ASP A 12 38.76 -14.59 -32.49
C ASP A 12 39.61 -14.42 -31.24
N GLY A 13 39.89 -15.50 -30.56
CA GLY A 13 40.94 -15.62 -29.56
C GLY A 13 40.57 -15.36 -28.08
N PHE A 14 39.34 -15.05 -27.73
CA PHE A 14 38.95 -14.89 -26.32
C PHE A 14 38.22 -16.12 -25.78
N VAL A 15 38.90 -16.87 -24.90
CA VAL A 15 38.24 -17.91 -24.09
C VAL A 15 37.44 -17.22 -22.98
N VAL A 16 36.11 -17.23 -23.12
CA VAL A 16 35.22 -16.73 -22.06
C VAL A 16 35.27 -17.73 -20.90
N VAL A 17 36.10 -17.45 -19.90
CA VAL A 17 36.15 -18.22 -18.67
C VAL A 17 35.00 -17.74 -17.76
N PRO A 18 34.03 -18.60 -17.40
CA PRO A 18 32.97 -18.22 -16.50
C PRO A 18 33.55 -17.84 -15.13
N ARG A 19 33.43 -16.57 -14.74
CA ARG A 19 33.86 -16.11 -13.41
C ARG A 19 33.04 -16.86 -12.36
N ARG A 20 33.69 -17.75 -11.61
CA ARG A 20 33.09 -18.35 -10.40
C ARG A 20 32.90 -17.25 -9.36
N HIS A 21 31.67 -16.84 -9.14
CA HIS A 21 31.33 -15.83 -8.11
C HIS A 21 31.30 -16.50 -6.73
N LEU A 22 32.47 -16.87 -6.20
CA LEU A 22 32.59 -17.51 -4.88
C LEU A 22 31.88 -16.70 -3.80
N GLY A 23 31.97 -15.37 -3.82
CA GLY A 23 31.29 -14.48 -2.88
C GLY A 23 29.77 -14.60 -2.89
N ARG A 24 29.14 -14.92 -4.05
CA ARG A 24 27.70 -15.16 -4.12
C ARG A 24 27.30 -16.46 -3.41
N TRP A 25 28.10 -17.50 -3.53
CA TRP A 25 27.85 -18.79 -2.88
C TRP A 25 28.11 -18.71 -1.37
N ILE A 26 29.16 -17.99 -0.95
CA ILE A 26 29.41 -17.71 0.47
C ILE A 26 28.24 -16.90 1.06
N GLY A 27 27.80 -15.83 0.39
CA GLY A 27 26.64 -15.05 0.82
C GLY A 27 25.35 -15.90 0.91
N ALA A 28 25.09 -16.76 -0.08
CA ALA A 28 23.96 -17.68 -0.03
C ALA A 28 24.07 -18.68 1.12
N ALA A 29 25.25 -19.24 1.37
CA ALA A 29 25.49 -20.16 2.49
C ALA A 29 25.27 -19.47 3.84
N VAL A 30 25.76 -18.25 4.03
CA VAL A 30 25.53 -17.46 5.26
C VAL A 30 24.04 -17.24 5.49
N VAL A 31 23.28 -16.85 4.44
CA VAL A 31 21.82 -16.67 4.56
C VAL A 31 21.14 -17.98 4.93
N VAL A 32 21.50 -19.10 4.30
CA VAL A 32 20.92 -20.41 4.61
C VAL A 32 21.23 -20.83 6.04
N VAL A 33 22.48 -20.69 6.48
CA VAL A 33 22.87 -20.99 7.87
C VAL A 33 22.11 -20.14 8.86
N PHE A 34 21.95 -18.83 8.59
CA PHE A 34 21.15 -17.93 9.42
C PHE A 34 19.69 -18.36 9.48
N LEU A 35 19.07 -18.70 8.35
CA LEU A 35 17.67 -19.16 8.30
C LEU A 35 17.47 -20.49 9.02
N VAL A 36 18.42 -21.43 8.89
CA VAL A 36 18.40 -22.70 9.62
C VAL A 36 18.54 -22.46 11.13
N TRP A 37 19.51 -21.62 11.53
CA TRP A 37 19.67 -21.23 12.94
C TRP A 37 18.40 -20.58 13.50
N LEU A 38 17.79 -19.65 12.75
CA LEU A 38 16.53 -19.00 13.14
C LEU A 38 15.39 -20.03 13.27
N GLY A 39 15.25 -20.93 12.29
CA GLY A 39 14.25 -22.00 12.33
C GLY A 39 14.41 -22.93 13.53
N VAL A 40 15.65 -23.34 13.83
CA VAL A 40 15.96 -24.16 15.04
C VAL A 40 15.70 -23.37 16.31
N SER A 41 16.04 -22.08 16.36
CA SER A 41 15.78 -21.24 17.54
C SER A 41 14.28 -21.07 17.79
N VAL A 42 13.48 -20.84 16.74
CA VAL A 42 12.02 -20.78 16.84
C VAL A 42 11.40 -22.12 17.23
N SER A 43 11.90 -23.24 16.72
CA SER A 43 11.41 -24.58 17.09
C SER A 43 11.73 -24.98 18.53
N ARG A 44 12.80 -24.41 19.11
CA ARG A 44 13.17 -24.60 20.52
C ARG A 44 12.53 -23.57 21.46
N ALA A 45 11.91 -22.52 20.92
CA ALA A 45 11.19 -21.55 21.74
C ALA A 45 10.00 -22.23 22.42
N ALA A 46 9.70 -21.79 23.63
CA ALA A 46 8.58 -22.31 24.43
C ALA A 46 7.23 -21.78 23.88
N LEU A 47 6.98 -21.98 22.58
CA LEU A 47 5.76 -21.59 21.86
C LEU A 47 4.78 -22.78 21.83
N ASP A 48 3.56 -22.53 22.26
CA ASP A 48 2.49 -23.50 22.17
C ASP A 48 1.75 -23.34 20.83
N TRP A 49 2.15 -24.14 19.83
CA TRP A 49 1.52 -24.14 18.51
C TRP A 49 0.07 -24.62 18.54
N GLY A 50 -0.34 -25.36 19.58
CA GLY A 50 -1.74 -25.73 19.82
C GLY A 50 -2.59 -24.50 20.12
N VAL A 51 -2.06 -23.56 20.93
CA VAL A 51 -2.67 -22.26 21.20
C VAL A 51 -2.76 -21.43 19.93
N VAL A 52 -1.67 -21.29 19.16
CA VAL A 52 -1.72 -20.58 17.87
C VAL A 52 -2.83 -21.11 16.98
N ARG A 53 -2.91 -22.44 16.81
CA ARG A 53 -3.93 -23.07 15.98
C ARG A 53 -5.36 -22.81 16.47
N SER A 54 -5.59 -22.87 17.78
CA SER A 54 -6.92 -22.64 18.36
C SER A 54 -7.41 -21.21 18.18
N TYR A 55 -6.50 -20.22 18.22
CA TYR A 55 -6.85 -18.82 18.05
C TYR A 55 -6.91 -18.38 16.59
N LEU A 56 -6.38 -19.12 15.63
CA LEU A 56 -6.48 -18.76 14.20
C LEU A 56 -7.93 -18.61 13.73
N THR A 57 -8.82 -19.45 14.21
CA THR A 57 -10.25 -19.43 13.84
C THR A 57 -11.13 -18.87 14.95
N PHE A 58 -10.52 -18.27 15.97
CA PHE A 58 -11.27 -17.75 17.12
C PHE A 58 -12.16 -16.56 16.68
N PRO A 59 -13.48 -16.58 16.97
CA PRO A 59 -14.41 -15.59 16.42
C PRO A 59 -14.03 -14.14 16.69
N VAL A 60 -13.48 -13.85 17.87
CA VAL A 60 -13.07 -12.49 18.26
C VAL A 60 -11.91 -11.99 17.39
N ILE A 61 -10.94 -12.84 17.06
CA ILE A 61 -9.83 -12.52 16.16
C ILE A 61 -10.34 -12.23 14.74
N LEU A 62 -11.25 -13.08 14.24
CA LEU A 62 -11.84 -12.90 12.90
C LEU A 62 -12.69 -11.62 12.82
N THR A 63 -13.44 -11.31 13.88
CA THR A 63 -14.17 -10.05 13.98
C THR A 63 -13.21 -8.85 13.95
N GLY A 64 -12.11 -8.91 14.71
CA GLY A 64 -11.07 -7.89 14.69
C GLY A 64 -10.44 -7.71 13.31
N LEU A 65 -10.20 -8.79 12.57
CA LEU A 65 -9.75 -8.74 11.18
C LEU A 65 -10.77 -8.03 10.27
N GLY A 66 -12.05 -8.36 10.43
CA GLY A 66 -13.15 -7.70 9.72
C GLY A 66 -13.16 -6.19 9.97
N ILE A 67 -12.98 -5.77 11.23
CA ILE A 67 -12.90 -4.34 11.61
C ILE A 67 -11.68 -3.68 10.94
N ALA A 68 -10.51 -4.31 10.93
CA ALA A 68 -9.33 -3.78 10.23
C ALA A 68 -9.58 -3.58 8.73
N ILE A 69 -10.27 -4.51 8.07
CA ILE A 69 -10.64 -4.39 6.65
C ILE A 69 -11.63 -3.24 6.43
N VAL A 70 -12.69 -3.15 7.25
CA VAL A 70 -13.67 -2.05 7.15
C VAL A 70 -13.02 -0.69 7.40
N LEU A 71 -12.14 -0.60 8.40
CA LEU A 71 -11.38 0.61 8.69
C LEU A 71 -10.47 0.99 7.51
N THR A 72 -9.81 0.00 6.88
CA THR A 72 -9.01 0.22 5.67
C THR A 72 -9.84 0.84 4.55
N ILE A 73 -11.02 0.28 4.28
CA ILE A 73 -11.93 0.79 3.25
C ILE A 73 -12.39 2.21 3.57
N ALA A 74 -12.81 2.46 4.81
CA ALA A 74 -13.26 3.79 5.25
C ALA A 74 -12.15 4.84 5.14
N ALA A 75 -10.95 4.54 5.66
CA ALA A 75 -9.81 5.43 5.59
C ALA A 75 -9.36 5.69 4.15
N MET A 76 -9.32 4.66 3.30
CA MET A 76 -8.98 4.82 1.89
C MET A 76 -10.03 5.63 1.12
N ALA A 77 -11.31 5.47 1.40
CA ALA A 77 -12.36 6.27 0.79
C ALA A 77 -12.21 7.76 1.12
N ILE A 78 -12.01 8.09 2.41
CA ILE A 78 -11.72 9.46 2.86
C ILE A 78 -10.42 9.96 2.20
N GLY A 79 -9.36 9.14 2.24
CA GLY A 79 -8.06 9.48 1.67
C GLY A 79 -8.10 9.75 0.18
N LEU A 80 -8.86 8.97 -0.59
CA LEU A 80 -9.02 9.18 -2.03
C LEU A 80 -9.75 10.49 -2.34
N VAL A 81 -10.86 10.78 -1.63
CA VAL A 81 -11.60 12.03 -1.82
C VAL A 81 -10.73 13.22 -1.46
N MET A 82 -10.10 13.21 -0.27
CA MET A 82 -9.22 14.30 0.17
C MET A 82 -7.99 14.44 -0.71
N GLY A 83 -7.43 13.32 -1.20
CA GLY A 83 -6.30 13.31 -2.11
C GLY A 83 -6.61 13.98 -3.44
N VAL A 84 -7.74 13.64 -4.06
CA VAL A 84 -8.18 14.28 -5.32
C VAL A 84 -8.45 15.76 -5.12
N VAL A 85 -9.22 16.14 -4.09
CA VAL A 85 -9.51 17.55 -3.78
C VAL A 85 -8.21 18.34 -3.57
N THR A 86 -7.30 17.82 -2.74
CA THR A 86 -6.02 18.48 -2.46
C THR A 86 -5.14 18.58 -3.71
N ALA A 87 -5.08 17.54 -4.55
CA ALA A 87 -4.33 17.59 -5.80
C ALA A 87 -4.85 18.71 -6.73
N VAL A 88 -6.17 18.81 -6.89
CA VAL A 88 -6.80 19.88 -7.70
C VAL A 88 -6.51 21.26 -7.10
N MET A 89 -6.62 21.41 -5.77
CA MET A 89 -6.30 22.68 -5.10
C MET A 89 -4.82 23.09 -5.30
N ARG A 90 -3.89 22.15 -5.24
CA ARG A 90 -2.45 22.42 -5.44
C ARG A 90 -2.10 22.82 -6.87
N MET A 91 -2.91 22.39 -7.85
CA MET A 91 -2.75 22.77 -9.26
C MET A 91 -3.47 24.08 -9.60
N SER A 92 -4.17 24.68 -8.62
CA SER A 92 -4.89 25.95 -8.81
C SER A 92 -3.92 27.11 -9.04
N LYS A 93 -4.28 28.03 -9.93
CA LYS A 93 -3.58 29.30 -10.13
C LYS A 93 -3.80 30.29 -8.98
N ASN A 94 -4.79 30.05 -8.10
CA ASN A 94 -5.04 30.87 -6.92
C ASN A 94 -4.03 30.51 -5.82
N PRO A 95 -3.15 31.46 -5.40
CA PRO A 95 -2.10 31.19 -4.42
C PRO A 95 -2.65 30.82 -3.04
N VAL A 96 -3.82 31.34 -2.67
CA VAL A 96 -4.46 31.00 -1.38
C VAL A 96 -4.91 29.52 -1.38
N THR A 97 -5.59 29.09 -2.43
CA THR A 97 -6.04 27.71 -2.57
C THR A 97 -4.84 26.73 -2.60
N ALA A 98 -3.83 27.05 -3.39
CA ALA A 98 -2.61 26.25 -3.46
C ALA A 98 -1.85 26.23 -2.12
N GLY A 99 -1.79 27.37 -1.42
CA GLY A 99 -1.16 27.51 -0.11
C GLY A 99 -1.84 26.67 0.98
N VAL A 100 -3.17 26.68 1.04
CA VAL A 100 -3.94 25.84 1.98
C VAL A 100 -3.69 24.34 1.71
N ALA A 101 -3.72 23.94 0.45
CA ALA A 101 -3.44 22.55 0.09
C ALA A 101 -1.99 22.15 0.39
N TRP A 102 -1.05 23.05 0.20
CA TRP A 102 0.36 22.84 0.57
C TRP A 102 0.50 22.66 2.09
N LEU A 103 -0.13 23.54 2.89
CA LEU A 103 -0.12 23.49 4.34
C LEU A 103 -0.70 22.15 4.85
N TYR A 104 -1.82 21.71 4.29
CA TYR A 104 -2.41 20.41 4.60
C TYR A 104 -1.40 19.27 4.37
N VAL A 105 -0.80 19.19 3.18
CA VAL A 105 0.18 18.15 2.85
C VAL A 105 1.39 18.23 3.77
N TRP A 106 1.89 19.44 4.05
CA TRP A 106 3.02 19.64 4.93
C TRP A 106 2.75 19.14 6.36
N VAL A 107 1.60 19.48 6.94
CA VAL A 107 1.21 19.05 8.30
C VAL A 107 1.06 17.53 8.36
N PHE A 108 0.25 16.94 7.46
CA PHE A 108 -0.10 15.52 7.56
C PHE A 108 1.05 14.59 7.16
N ARG A 109 1.97 15.00 6.30
CA ARG A 109 3.18 14.24 5.98
C ARG A 109 4.34 14.53 6.93
N GLY A 110 4.35 15.70 7.56
CA GLY A 110 5.40 16.12 8.48
C GLY A 110 5.23 15.60 9.91
N THR A 111 4.08 15.03 10.25
CA THR A 111 3.80 14.53 11.61
C THR A 111 3.53 13.03 11.62
N PRO A 112 3.94 12.31 12.69
CA PRO A 112 3.69 10.87 12.81
C PRO A 112 2.18 10.56 12.82
N VAL A 113 1.75 9.57 12.03
CA VAL A 113 0.34 9.17 11.96
C VAL A 113 -0.22 8.73 13.31
N TYR A 114 0.60 8.08 14.14
CA TYR A 114 0.22 7.70 15.50
C TYR A 114 -0.17 8.92 16.36
N LEU A 115 0.63 9.99 16.30
CA LEU A 115 0.32 11.25 16.99
C LEU A 115 -0.98 11.86 16.48
N GLN A 116 -1.21 11.83 15.17
CA GLN A 116 -2.44 12.33 14.58
C GLN A 116 -3.66 11.56 15.11
N LEU A 117 -3.58 10.23 15.21
CA LEU A 117 -4.66 9.40 15.78
C LEU A 117 -5.01 9.83 17.22
N LEU A 118 -3.97 10.03 18.05
CA LEU A 118 -4.17 10.50 19.43
C LEU A 118 -4.84 11.88 19.48
N ILE A 119 -4.45 12.81 18.60
CA ILE A 119 -5.06 14.14 18.53
C ILE A 119 -6.54 14.03 18.11
N TRP A 120 -6.85 13.27 17.05
CA TRP A 120 -8.22 13.10 16.59
C TRP A 120 -9.12 12.46 17.64
N PHE A 121 -8.64 11.44 18.34
CA PHE A 121 -9.39 10.77 19.39
C PHE A 121 -9.65 11.67 20.60
N ASN A 122 -8.68 12.53 20.95
CA ASN A 122 -8.79 13.44 22.08
C ASN A 122 -9.36 14.84 21.70
N LEU A 123 -9.91 14.99 20.49
CA LEU A 123 -10.42 16.28 19.99
C LEU A 123 -11.54 16.84 20.89
N ALA A 124 -12.30 15.97 21.55
CA ALA A 124 -13.35 16.34 22.51
C ALA A 124 -12.82 17.15 23.70
N ILE A 125 -11.54 17.08 24.04
CA ILE A 125 -10.92 17.89 25.12
C ILE A 125 -10.84 19.35 24.69
N ILE A 126 -10.57 19.63 23.41
CA ILE A 126 -10.45 21.00 22.88
C ILE A 126 -11.84 21.53 22.47
N PHE A 127 -12.63 20.67 21.83
CA PHE A 127 -13.97 20.98 21.34
C PHE A 127 -15.01 20.03 21.95
N PRO A 128 -15.49 20.32 23.18
CA PRO A 128 -16.43 19.43 23.89
C PRO A 128 -17.75 19.21 23.15
N VAL A 129 -18.17 20.21 22.39
CA VAL A 129 -19.42 20.21 21.62
C VAL A 129 -19.13 20.72 20.20
N ILE A 130 -19.62 20.00 19.21
CA ILE A 130 -19.62 20.46 17.83
C ILE A 130 -21.05 20.86 17.47
N GLY A 131 -21.24 22.13 17.08
CA GLY A 131 -22.49 22.65 16.56
C GLY A 131 -22.33 23.06 15.11
N ILE A 132 -23.14 22.48 14.22
CA ILE A 132 -23.30 22.98 12.86
C ILE A 132 -24.49 23.92 12.84
N PRO A 133 -24.39 25.14 12.26
CA PRO A 133 -25.52 26.04 12.18
C PRO A 133 -26.76 25.35 11.60
N GLY A 134 -27.89 25.34 12.35
CA GLY A 134 -29.14 24.69 11.97
C GLY A 134 -29.31 23.24 12.46
N LEU A 135 -28.31 22.65 13.12
CA LEU A 135 -28.41 21.35 13.79
C LEU A 135 -28.26 21.51 15.32
N ALA A 136 -28.91 20.63 16.08
CA ALA A 136 -28.71 20.60 17.52
C ALA A 136 -27.25 20.35 17.88
N PRO A 137 -26.65 21.08 18.84
CA PRO A 137 -25.27 20.84 19.25
C PRO A 137 -25.13 19.43 19.82
N THR A 138 -24.15 18.69 19.31
CA THR A 138 -23.88 17.29 19.72
C THR A 138 -22.53 17.22 20.42
N ARG A 139 -22.43 16.39 21.45
CA ARG A 139 -21.16 16.18 22.16
C ARG A 139 -20.15 15.53 21.19
N THR A 140 -18.95 16.08 21.15
CA THR A 140 -17.89 15.58 20.26
C THR A 140 -17.54 14.12 20.53
N ILE A 141 -17.58 13.69 21.80
CA ILE A 141 -17.31 12.33 22.22
C ILE A 141 -18.32 11.32 21.66
N ASP A 142 -19.56 11.74 21.42
CA ASP A 142 -20.61 10.88 20.88
C ASP A 142 -20.47 10.72 19.35
N LEU A 143 -19.87 11.71 18.69
CA LEU A 143 -19.59 11.70 17.24
C LEU A 143 -18.26 11.00 16.92
N LEU A 144 -17.21 11.29 17.69
CA LEU A 144 -15.87 10.76 17.47
C LEU A 144 -15.63 9.49 18.29
N THR A 145 -16.36 8.42 17.95
CA THR A 145 -16.02 7.09 18.46
C THR A 145 -14.60 6.71 18.06
N PRO A 146 -13.92 5.77 18.75
CA PRO A 146 -12.57 5.32 18.37
C PRO A 146 -12.45 4.97 16.89
N PHE A 147 -13.45 4.27 16.33
CA PHE A 147 -13.47 3.89 14.91
C PHE A 147 -13.57 5.12 13.99
N VAL A 148 -14.45 6.07 14.29
CA VAL A 148 -14.63 7.30 13.49
C VAL A 148 -13.37 8.17 13.56
N ALA A 149 -12.79 8.35 14.74
CA ALA A 149 -11.54 9.08 14.91
C ALA A 149 -10.39 8.44 14.13
N ALA A 150 -10.29 7.10 14.17
CA ALA A 150 -9.32 6.37 13.38
C ALA A 150 -9.54 6.54 11.88
N ALA A 151 -10.78 6.38 11.40
CA ALA A 151 -11.11 6.50 9.98
C ALA A 151 -10.77 7.90 9.44
N ILE A 152 -11.11 8.95 10.20
CA ILE A 152 -10.78 10.34 9.84
C ILE A 152 -9.27 10.57 9.88
N GLY A 153 -8.59 10.21 10.97
CA GLY A 153 -7.17 10.45 11.17
C GLY A 153 -6.32 9.73 10.11
N LEU A 154 -6.58 8.43 9.88
CA LEU A 154 -5.90 7.65 8.84
C LEU A 154 -6.26 8.16 7.44
N GLY A 155 -7.54 8.48 7.20
CA GLY A 155 -8.01 8.96 5.91
C GLY A 155 -7.42 10.32 5.53
N LEU A 156 -7.36 11.28 6.45
CA LEU A 156 -6.74 12.57 6.22
C LEU A 156 -5.22 12.44 6.02
N ASN A 157 -4.56 11.59 6.81
CA ASN A 157 -3.15 11.29 6.57
C ASN A 157 -2.95 10.71 5.16
N GLN A 158 -3.73 9.70 4.79
CA GLN A 158 -3.68 9.05 3.47
C GLN A 158 -3.95 10.04 2.34
N GLY A 159 -4.91 10.94 2.50
CA GLY A 159 -5.23 11.97 1.51
C GLY A 159 -4.05 12.85 1.13
N SER A 160 -3.15 13.11 2.07
CA SER A 160 -1.92 13.87 1.83
C SER A 160 -0.95 13.13 0.89
N TYR A 161 -0.84 11.79 1.01
CA TYR A 161 -0.03 10.96 0.12
C TYR A 161 -0.70 10.77 -1.23
N THR A 162 -1.98 10.41 -1.23
CA THR A 162 -2.76 10.23 -2.46
C THR A 162 -2.80 11.51 -3.30
N SER A 163 -2.78 12.69 -2.68
CA SER A 163 -2.75 13.98 -3.41
C SER A 163 -1.50 14.12 -4.29
N GLU A 164 -0.36 13.67 -3.83
CA GLU A 164 0.88 13.68 -4.62
C GLU A 164 0.84 12.65 -5.75
N VAL A 165 0.27 11.47 -5.50
CA VAL A 165 0.09 10.44 -6.51
C VAL A 165 -0.82 10.96 -7.63
N VAL A 166 -1.95 11.56 -7.27
CA VAL A 166 -2.89 12.12 -8.25
C VAL A 166 -2.24 13.28 -9.03
N ARG A 167 -1.57 14.20 -8.34
CA ARG A 167 -0.89 15.32 -8.97
C ARG A 167 0.21 14.85 -9.92
N SER A 168 1.07 13.94 -9.51
CA SER A 168 2.13 13.41 -10.36
C SER A 168 1.59 12.64 -11.56
N GLY A 169 0.49 11.88 -11.37
CA GLY A 169 -0.18 11.20 -12.47
C GLY A 169 -0.77 12.15 -13.52
N ILE A 170 -1.37 13.26 -13.09
CA ILE A 170 -1.87 14.28 -14.04
C ILE A 170 -0.71 14.97 -14.77
N LEU A 171 0.36 15.32 -14.05
CA LEU A 171 1.55 15.98 -14.63
C LEU A 171 2.40 15.04 -15.51
N SER A 172 2.20 13.73 -15.45
CA SER A 172 2.91 12.77 -16.29
C SER A 172 2.40 12.71 -17.73
N VAL A 173 1.24 13.31 -17.99
CA VAL A 173 0.68 13.37 -19.33
C VAL A 173 1.39 14.47 -20.11
N ASP A 174 1.83 14.12 -21.34
CA ASP A 174 2.55 15.05 -22.23
C ASP A 174 1.72 16.32 -22.53
N GLU A 175 2.31 17.48 -22.33
CA GLU A 175 1.64 18.78 -22.52
C GLU A 175 1.19 18.95 -23.97
N GLY A 176 1.93 18.40 -24.93
CA GLY A 176 1.57 18.43 -26.36
C GLY A 176 0.21 17.78 -26.66
N GLN A 177 -0.21 16.79 -25.85
CA GLN A 177 -1.55 16.21 -25.97
C GLN A 177 -2.65 17.24 -25.63
N THR A 178 -2.39 18.06 -24.63
CA THR A 178 -3.33 19.13 -24.22
C THR A 178 -3.33 20.27 -25.22
N GLU A 179 -2.15 20.69 -25.72
CA GLU A 179 -2.00 21.74 -26.71
C GLU A 179 -2.65 21.35 -28.05
N ALA A 180 -2.41 20.14 -28.54
CA ALA A 180 -3.06 19.62 -29.76
C ALA A 180 -4.58 19.60 -29.65
N ALA A 181 -5.11 19.18 -28.49
CA ALA A 181 -6.54 19.18 -28.25
C ALA A 181 -7.12 20.60 -28.18
N GLN A 182 -6.40 21.57 -27.65
CA GLN A 182 -6.80 22.98 -27.65
C GLN A 182 -6.79 23.55 -29.05
N ALA A 183 -5.82 23.21 -29.89
CA ALA A 183 -5.71 23.68 -31.28
C ALA A 183 -6.92 23.27 -32.14
N ILE A 184 -7.55 22.11 -31.84
CA ILE A 184 -8.78 21.68 -32.52
C ILE A 184 -10.07 22.16 -31.83
N GLY A 185 -9.95 23.09 -30.85
CA GLY A 185 -11.10 23.73 -30.20
C GLY A 185 -11.77 22.91 -29.10
N MET A 186 -11.13 21.88 -28.56
CA MET A 186 -11.71 21.09 -27.45
C MET A 186 -11.81 21.92 -26.15
N PRO A 187 -12.97 21.94 -25.47
CA PRO A 187 -13.12 22.60 -24.18
C PRO A 187 -12.32 21.86 -23.07
N ARG A 188 -11.81 22.62 -22.11
CA ARG A 188 -10.91 22.11 -21.04
C ARG A 188 -11.43 20.86 -20.33
N LEU A 189 -12.72 20.81 -20.00
CA LEU A 189 -13.31 19.66 -19.32
C LEU A 189 -13.30 18.40 -20.21
N MET A 190 -13.50 18.57 -21.52
CA MET A 190 -13.43 17.46 -22.49
C MET A 190 -12.00 16.95 -22.62
N ILE A 191 -11.00 17.83 -22.67
CA ILE A 191 -9.57 17.48 -22.68
C ILE A 191 -9.24 16.67 -21.42
N LEU A 192 -9.63 17.18 -20.24
CA LEU A 192 -9.40 16.48 -18.98
C LEU A 192 -10.00 15.07 -19.00
N ARG A 193 -11.29 14.93 -19.39
CA ARG A 193 -12.02 13.65 -19.31
C ARG A 193 -11.63 12.65 -20.38
N ARG A 194 -11.30 13.10 -21.61
CA ARG A 194 -11.05 12.20 -22.76
C ARG A 194 -9.57 11.95 -23.05
N ILE A 195 -8.69 12.86 -22.64
CA ILE A 195 -7.27 12.80 -22.99
C ILE A 195 -6.41 12.61 -21.74
N VAL A 196 -6.49 13.55 -20.78
CA VAL A 196 -5.60 13.58 -19.62
C VAL A 196 -5.94 12.47 -18.63
N LEU A 197 -7.20 12.41 -18.18
CA LEU A 197 -7.61 11.48 -17.13
C LEU A 197 -7.38 10.00 -17.47
N PRO A 198 -7.70 9.49 -18.68
CA PRO A 198 -7.46 8.10 -19.03
C PRO A 198 -5.96 7.74 -19.05
N GLN A 199 -5.09 8.69 -19.39
CA GLN A 199 -3.64 8.50 -19.38
C GLN A 199 -3.10 8.60 -17.94
N ALA A 200 -3.49 9.61 -17.18
CA ALA A 200 -3.13 9.82 -15.79
C ALA A 200 -3.51 8.61 -14.90
N MET A 201 -4.70 8.02 -15.10
CA MET A 201 -5.17 6.87 -14.32
C MET A 201 -4.25 5.64 -14.45
N ARG A 202 -3.53 5.48 -15.56
CA ARG A 202 -2.54 4.41 -15.71
C ARG A 202 -1.35 4.57 -14.77
N VAL A 203 -1.04 5.81 -14.40
CA VAL A 203 0.04 6.17 -13.48
C VAL A 203 -0.46 6.24 -12.04
N ILE A 204 -1.71 6.64 -11.81
CA ILE A 204 -2.32 6.83 -10.49
C ILE A 204 -2.73 5.50 -9.85
N ILE A 205 -3.39 4.61 -10.61
CA ILE A 205 -4.02 3.39 -10.05
C ILE A 205 -3.00 2.43 -9.41
N PRO A 206 -1.85 2.13 -10.02
CA PRO A 206 -0.89 1.22 -9.40
C PRO A 206 -0.36 1.67 -8.02
N PRO A 207 0.10 2.92 -7.82
CA PRO A 207 0.49 3.40 -6.50
C PRO A 207 -0.66 3.38 -5.49
N VAL A 208 -1.87 3.84 -5.89
CA VAL A 208 -3.06 3.83 -4.99
C VAL A 208 -3.39 2.41 -4.51
N GLY A 209 -3.29 1.42 -5.39
CA GLY A 209 -3.48 0.03 -4.98
C GLY A 209 -2.44 -0.45 -3.94
N ASN A 210 -1.19 -0.03 -4.06
CA ASN A 210 -0.15 -0.28 -3.05
C ASN A 210 -0.44 0.46 -1.74
N GLU A 211 -1.02 1.66 -1.79
CA GLU A 211 -1.46 2.41 -0.61
C GLU A 211 -2.56 1.67 0.17
N VAL A 212 -3.47 0.95 -0.50
CA VAL A 212 -4.48 0.10 0.16
C VAL A 212 -3.81 -0.99 1.00
N ILE A 213 -2.79 -1.67 0.46
CA ILE A 213 -2.03 -2.70 1.17
C ILE A 213 -1.28 -2.09 2.37
N GLY A 214 -0.71 -0.90 2.18
CA GLY A 214 -0.08 -0.12 3.25
C GLY A 214 -1.07 0.23 4.36
N MET A 215 -2.24 0.76 3.99
CA MET A 215 -3.29 1.18 4.91
C MET A 215 -3.77 0.03 5.80
N LEU A 216 -3.99 -1.16 5.24
CA LEU A 216 -4.39 -2.33 6.03
C LEU A 216 -3.42 -2.61 7.20
N LYS A 217 -2.12 -2.47 6.98
CA LYS A 217 -1.13 -2.63 8.06
C LYS A 217 -1.14 -1.45 9.04
N THR A 218 -1.37 -0.25 8.53
CA THR A 218 -1.40 0.97 9.34
C THR A 218 -2.64 1.01 10.27
N THR A 219 -3.73 0.30 9.94
CA THR A 219 -4.90 0.20 10.83
C THR A 219 -4.58 -0.40 12.19
N SER A 220 -3.51 -1.19 12.34
CA SER A 220 -3.05 -1.70 13.63
C SER A 220 -2.70 -0.60 14.64
N LEU A 221 -2.33 0.61 14.18
CA LEU A 221 -2.09 1.75 15.06
C LEU A 221 -3.37 2.25 15.75
N ALA A 222 -4.54 1.93 15.19
CA ALA A 222 -5.82 2.30 15.77
C ALA A 222 -6.14 1.53 17.06
N SER A 223 -5.42 0.41 17.33
CA SER A 223 -5.48 -0.28 18.62
C SER A 223 -5.19 0.66 19.81
N ALA A 224 -4.27 1.60 19.61
CA ALA A 224 -3.83 2.53 20.66
C ALA A 224 -4.90 3.54 21.10
N ILE A 225 -5.93 3.75 20.30
CA ILE A 225 -7.09 4.62 20.63
C ILE A 225 -8.37 3.80 20.90
N GLY A 226 -8.23 2.48 21.09
CA GLY A 226 -9.32 1.61 21.50
C GLY A 226 -10.19 1.06 20.37
N VAL A 227 -9.73 1.10 19.10
CA VAL A 227 -10.41 0.39 18.02
C VAL A 227 -10.19 -1.10 18.18
N SER A 228 -11.27 -1.88 18.27
CA SER A 228 -11.23 -3.33 18.48
C SER A 228 -10.86 -4.11 17.19
N GLU A 229 -9.77 -3.70 16.50
CA GLU A 229 -9.23 -4.41 15.36
C GLU A 229 -8.39 -5.64 15.81
N ILE A 230 -7.84 -6.41 14.88
CA ILE A 230 -7.22 -7.71 15.16
C ILE A 230 -6.11 -7.66 16.22
N LEU A 231 -5.23 -6.63 16.20
CA LEU A 231 -4.16 -6.49 17.18
C LEU A 231 -4.71 -6.15 18.56
N SER A 232 -5.71 -5.25 18.65
CA SER A 232 -6.38 -4.91 19.90
C SER A 232 -7.08 -6.13 20.49
N GLN A 233 -7.78 -6.92 19.68
CA GLN A 233 -8.42 -8.15 20.15
C GLN A 233 -7.41 -9.16 20.68
N ALA A 234 -6.28 -9.34 20.00
CA ALA A 234 -5.21 -10.19 20.48
C ALA A 234 -4.62 -9.67 21.80
N GLN A 235 -4.47 -8.34 21.94
CA GLN A 235 -4.00 -7.68 23.17
C GLN A 235 -4.92 -7.99 24.35
N HIS A 236 -6.22 -7.85 24.18
CA HIS A 236 -7.19 -8.16 25.23
C HIS A 236 -7.10 -9.62 25.69
N ILE A 237 -6.87 -10.56 24.77
CA ILE A 237 -6.73 -11.99 25.08
C ILE A 237 -5.41 -12.24 25.81
N TYR A 238 -4.28 -11.75 25.30
CA TYR A 238 -2.99 -12.09 25.91
C TYR A 238 -2.73 -11.37 27.24
N PHE A 239 -3.37 -10.24 27.52
CA PHE A 239 -3.30 -9.61 28.85
C PHE A 239 -4.00 -10.47 29.93
N VAL A 240 -4.94 -11.34 29.54
CA VAL A 240 -5.63 -12.25 30.47
C VAL A 240 -4.89 -13.59 30.60
N ASN A 241 -4.40 -14.16 29.49
CA ASN A 241 -3.84 -15.53 29.47
C ASN A 241 -2.32 -15.58 29.38
N SER A 242 -1.63 -14.42 29.30
CA SER A 242 -0.18 -14.28 29.18
C SER A 242 0.44 -14.96 27.93
N ARG A 243 -0.37 -15.31 26.91
CA ARG A 243 0.07 -15.96 25.66
C ARG A 243 0.44 -14.93 24.60
N ILE A 244 1.39 -14.04 24.93
CA ILE A 244 1.70 -12.85 24.09
C ILE A 244 2.21 -13.28 22.71
N MET A 245 3.23 -14.13 22.65
CA MET A 245 3.87 -14.47 21.37
C MET A 245 2.95 -15.28 20.45
N GLU A 246 2.17 -16.19 21.03
CA GLU A 246 1.21 -16.99 20.27
C GLU A 246 0.15 -16.11 19.60
N LEU A 247 -0.42 -15.13 20.31
CA LEU A 247 -1.42 -14.23 19.77
C LEU A 247 -0.82 -13.25 18.74
N LEU A 248 0.39 -12.75 18.95
CA LEU A 248 1.09 -11.93 17.96
C LEU A 248 1.38 -12.71 16.68
N ILE A 249 1.73 -14.00 16.79
CA ILE A 249 1.91 -14.89 15.63
C ILE A 249 0.59 -15.06 14.88
N VAL A 250 -0.53 -15.25 15.59
CA VAL A 250 -1.88 -15.32 14.96
C VAL A 250 -2.17 -14.04 14.16
N CYS A 251 -1.92 -12.86 14.75
CA CYS A 251 -2.08 -11.59 14.04
C CYS A 251 -1.19 -11.52 12.80
N ALA A 252 0.10 -11.90 12.94
CA ALA A 252 1.05 -11.88 11.83
C ALA A 252 0.60 -12.80 10.67
N ILE A 253 0.08 -13.99 10.99
CA ILE A 253 -0.44 -14.93 9.98
C ILE A 253 -1.62 -14.30 9.23
N TRP A 254 -2.58 -13.69 9.92
CA TRP A 254 -3.74 -13.06 9.30
C TRP A 254 -3.38 -11.82 8.48
N TYR A 255 -2.45 -10.97 8.98
CA TYR A 255 -1.93 -9.85 8.17
C TYR A 255 -1.22 -10.35 6.91
N LEU A 256 -0.35 -11.36 7.02
CA LEU A 256 0.33 -11.95 5.86
C LEU A 256 -0.67 -12.54 4.86
N ALA A 257 -1.67 -13.29 5.33
CA ALA A 257 -2.70 -13.88 4.47
C ALA A 257 -3.46 -12.79 3.71
N THR A 258 -3.97 -11.77 4.43
CA THR A 258 -4.76 -10.69 3.82
C THR A 258 -3.92 -9.83 2.88
N VAL A 259 -2.69 -9.46 3.28
CA VAL A 259 -1.75 -8.73 2.42
C VAL A 259 -1.40 -9.55 1.17
N SER A 260 -1.24 -10.87 1.28
CA SER A 260 -0.97 -11.74 0.13
C SER A 260 -2.13 -11.75 -0.87
N VAL A 261 -3.37 -11.83 -0.38
CA VAL A 261 -4.57 -11.76 -1.22
C VAL A 261 -4.65 -10.40 -1.93
N LEU A 262 -4.46 -9.28 -1.19
CA LEU A 262 -4.45 -7.95 -1.78
C LEU A 262 -3.31 -7.77 -2.79
N SER A 263 -2.12 -8.31 -2.50
CA SER A 263 -0.95 -8.23 -3.40
C SER A 263 -1.17 -8.99 -4.70
N ILE A 264 -1.89 -10.13 -4.66
CA ILE A 264 -2.30 -10.84 -5.87
C ILE A 264 -3.25 -9.98 -6.69
N GLY A 265 -4.26 -9.37 -6.07
CA GLY A 265 -5.16 -8.43 -6.73
C GLY A 265 -4.42 -7.24 -7.35
N GLN A 266 -3.49 -6.65 -6.59
CA GLN A 266 -2.63 -5.55 -7.02
C GLN A 266 -1.79 -5.92 -8.26
N PHE A 267 -1.19 -7.11 -8.27
CA PHE A 267 -0.42 -7.59 -9.42
C PHE A 267 -1.25 -7.63 -10.72
N TYR A 268 -2.50 -8.11 -10.65
CA TYR A 268 -3.38 -8.12 -11.82
C TYR A 268 -3.81 -6.72 -12.24
N LEU A 269 -4.05 -5.84 -11.26
CA LEU A 269 -4.36 -4.44 -11.49
C LEU A 269 -3.23 -3.72 -12.23
N GLU A 270 -2.00 -3.84 -11.73
CA GLU A 270 -0.80 -3.28 -12.37
C GLU A 270 -0.61 -3.80 -13.80
N ARG A 271 -0.80 -5.10 -14.00
CA ARG A 271 -0.68 -5.72 -15.32
C ARG A 271 -1.75 -5.21 -16.31
N HIS A 272 -2.96 -4.92 -15.81
CA HIS A 272 -4.01 -4.37 -16.65
C HIS A 272 -3.67 -2.96 -17.13
N TYR A 273 -3.19 -2.10 -16.25
CA TYR A 273 -2.87 -0.70 -16.56
C TYR A 273 -1.50 -0.51 -17.23
N ALA A 274 -0.58 -1.43 -17.08
CA ALA A 274 0.71 -1.42 -17.79
C ALA A 274 0.60 -1.73 -19.30
N LYS A 275 -0.55 -2.26 -19.77
CA LYS A 275 -0.82 -2.46 -21.20
C LYS A 275 -0.94 -1.12 -21.91
N GLY A 276 0.11 -0.73 -22.65
CA GLY A 276 0.14 0.51 -23.44
C GLY A 276 1.17 1.55 -23.01
N ALA A 277 1.93 1.31 -21.93
CA ALA A 277 3.18 2.01 -21.68
C ALA A 277 4.29 1.30 -22.47
N THR A 278 5.15 2.09 -23.13
CA THR A 278 6.24 1.66 -24.02
C THR A 278 6.92 0.37 -23.57
N SER A 279 6.88 -0.64 -24.42
CA SER A 279 7.70 -1.86 -24.60
C SER A 279 8.80 -2.24 -23.57
N LYS A 280 8.63 -2.03 -22.26
CA LYS A 280 9.35 -2.82 -21.28
C LYS A 280 8.56 -4.11 -21.09
N ALA A 281 9.15 -5.25 -21.43
CA ALA A 281 8.55 -6.56 -21.27
C ALA A 281 7.90 -6.67 -19.89
N LEU A 282 6.58 -6.96 -19.89
CA LEU A 282 5.81 -7.16 -18.65
C LEU A 282 6.57 -8.13 -17.75
N ALA A 283 6.81 -7.74 -16.51
CA ALA A 283 7.47 -8.61 -15.55
C ALA A 283 6.80 -9.99 -15.53
N PRO A 284 7.56 -11.09 -15.59
CA PRO A 284 6.99 -12.44 -15.62
C PRO A 284 6.13 -12.67 -14.38
N THR A 285 5.00 -13.36 -14.56
CA THR A 285 4.10 -13.70 -13.45
C THR A 285 4.85 -14.51 -12.39
N PRO A 286 4.42 -14.48 -11.10
CA PRO A 286 5.01 -15.32 -10.06
C PRO A 286 5.09 -16.81 -10.46
N LEU A 287 4.06 -17.32 -11.14
CA LEU A 287 4.05 -18.68 -11.71
C LEU A 287 5.05 -18.86 -12.84
N GLN A 288 5.27 -17.85 -13.68
CA GLN A 288 6.29 -17.90 -14.73
C GLN A 288 7.71 -17.83 -14.15
N ARG A 289 7.92 -17.04 -13.07
CA ARG A 289 9.19 -17.02 -12.32
C ARG A 289 9.47 -18.37 -11.68
N LEU A 290 8.50 -18.99 -11.03
CA LEU A 290 8.63 -20.33 -10.47
C LEU A 290 8.93 -21.36 -11.57
N ARG A 291 8.21 -21.33 -12.70
CA ARG A 291 8.48 -22.22 -13.83
C ARG A 291 9.85 -21.99 -14.44
N ALA A 292 10.34 -20.75 -14.51
CA ALA A 292 11.70 -20.45 -14.98
C ALA A 292 12.76 -21.00 -14.03
N VAL A 293 12.57 -20.89 -12.72
CA VAL A 293 13.50 -21.42 -11.71
C VAL A 293 13.55 -22.96 -11.73
N PHE A 294 12.39 -23.63 -11.89
CA PHE A 294 12.32 -25.09 -11.94
C PHE A 294 12.49 -25.67 -13.36
N GLY A 295 12.27 -24.85 -14.40
CA GLY A 295 12.42 -25.27 -15.81
C GLY A 295 13.87 -25.31 -16.31
N THR A 296 14.74 -24.44 -15.80
CA THR A 296 16.17 -24.42 -16.15
C THR A 296 16.95 -25.63 -15.60
N ALA A 297 16.38 -26.40 -14.66
CA ALA A 297 16.99 -27.64 -14.17
C ALA A 297 16.88 -28.82 -15.17
N ARG A 298 16.13 -28.68 -16.27
CA ARG A 298 15.89 -29.78 -17.23
C ARG A 298 16.69 -29.68 -18.55
N SER A 299 17.42 -28.57 -18.80
CA SER A 299 18.15 -28.39 -20.08
C SER A 299 19.68 -28.66 -20.00
N TYR A 300 20.15 -29.21 -18.89
CA TYR A 300 21.54 -29.66 -18.71
C TYR A 300 21.61 -31.19 -18.46
N ARG A 301 20.93 -31.96 -19.29
CA ARG A 301 21.21 -33.40 -19.45
C ARG A 301 21.36 -33.76 -20.91
#